data_aaad3632689540834ef9de3ea9fa4787
#
_entry.id   aaad3632689540834ef9de3ea9fa4787
#
_cell.length_a   1.000
_cell.length_b   1.000
_cell.length_c   1.000
_cell.angle_alpha   90.00
_cell.angle_beta   90.00
_cell.angle_gamma   90.00
#
_symmetry.space_group_name_H-M   'P 1'
#
loop_
_entity.id
_entity.type
_entity.pdbx_description
1 polymer ?
#
loop_
_entity_poly.entity_id
_entity_poly.type
_entity_poly.pdbx_seq_one_letter_code
_entity_poly.pdbx_strand_id
1 'polypeptide(L)'
;MAVVDELIHAATELSNFCNKSIAKIEKKTTVAHATNPLDYAWQHHIQYLTKWGGLGATTLLLGMNPGPWGMAQSGVPFGSTDIAKNQLKIQPHQLTTPKNAHPKRPIVGLDLERQEISGQRLWSLMFDHYGDGKTVFSNIFVLNHCPLLLLGESGKNLTPDNLPQSVMKPILAACDKHLKQVVDIMGIERIIGVGKYAEKRAKLAFKADKNGHGKTANGREITITTCWHPSPASPLANRNDGADWRNNVISVLENR
;
A
#
# COMPACT_ATOMS: atom_id res chain seq x y z
N MET A 1 -7.64 -2.59 -23.48
CA MET A 1 -8.39 -2.12 -22.28
C MET A 1 -7.78 -0.82 -21.81
N ALA A 2 -8.56 0.07 -21.19
CA ALA A 2 -7.96 1.26 -20.57
C ALA A 2 -7.10 0.84 -19.36
N VAL A 3 -6.02 1.58 -19.09
CA VAL A 3 -5.12 1.34 -17.94
C VAL A 3 -5.89 1.09 -16.65
N VAL A 4 -6.92 1.89 -16.40
CA VAL A 4 -7.77 1.77 -15.20
C VAL A 4 -8.52 0.44 -15.13
N ASP A 5 -9.08 -0.04 -16.23
CA ASP A 5 -9.81 -1.32 -16.26
C ASP A 5 -8.86 -2.50 -15.94
N GLU A 6 -7.63 -2.45 -16.43
CA GLU A 6 -6.62 -3.47 -16.16
C GLU A 6 -6.16 -3.43 -14.69
N LEU A 7 -6.01 -2.23 -14.10
CA LEU A 7 -5.71 -2.07 -12.68
C LEU A 7 -6.83 -2.63 -11.79
N ILE A 8 -8.10 -2.32 -12.12
CA ILE A 8 -9.27 -2.85 -11.40
C ILE A 8 -9.32 -4.37 -11.51
N HIS A 9 -9.05 -4.93 -12.70
CA HIS A 9 -9.00 -6.38 -12.89
C HIS A 9 -7.91 -7.03 -12.04
N ALA A 10 -6.68 -6.50 -12.07
CA ALA A 10 -5.56 -7.01 -11.27
C ALA A 10 -5.85 -6.94 -9.76
N ALA A 11 -6.44 -5.84 -9.27
CA ALA A 11 -6.82 -5.69 -7.86
C ALA A 11 -7.93 -6.67 -7.47
N THR A 12 -8.90 -6.95 -8.37
CA THR A 12 -9.95 -7.94 -8.16
C THR A 12 -9.38 -9.36 -8.02
N GLU A 13 -8.44 -9.74 -8.89
CA GLU A 13 -7.76 -11.05 -8.80
C GLU A 13 -7.06 -11.21 -7.45
N LEU A 14 -6.29 -10.19 -7.01
CA LEU A 14 -5.60 -10.21 -5.73
C LEU A 14 -6.59 -10.30 -4.56
N SER A 15 -7.65 -9.48 -4.58
CA SER A 15 -8.68 -9.46 -3.53
C SER A 15 -9.31 -10.84 -3.37
N ASN A 16 -9.73 -11.47 -4.46
CA ASN A 16 -10.33 -12.80 -4.46
C ASN A 16 -9.41 -13.88 -3.91
N PHE A 17 -8.11 -13.82 -4.25
CA PHE A 17 -7.11 -14.74 -3.72
C PHE A 17 -6.91 -14.54 -2.22
N CYS A 18 -6.80 -13.29 -1.78
CA CYS A 18 -6.63 -12.94 -0.38
C CYS A 18 -7.82 -13.38 0.48
N ASN A 19 -9.05 -13.16 0.02
CA ASN A 19 -10.27 -13.61 0.72
C ASN A 19 -10.28 -15.12 0.97
N LYS A 20 -9.92 -15.92 -0.04
CA LYS A 20 -9.81 -17.38 0.10
C LYS A 20 -8.72 -17.82 1.07
N SER A 21 -7.77 -16.97 1.37
CA SER A 21 -6.62 -17.26 2.25
C SER A 21 -6.86 -16.92 3.72
N ILE A 22 -7.82 -16.06 4.05
CA ILE A 22 -8.07 -15.53 5.40
C ILE A 22 -8.23 -16.65 6.43
N ALA A 23 -9.14 -17.59 6.22
CA ALA A 23 -9.39 -18.67 7.16
C ALA A 23 -8.15 -19.54 7.45
N LYS A 24 -7.28 -19.73 6.45
CA LYS A 24 -6.01 -20.45 6.62
C LYS A 24 -5.01 -19.64 7.44
N ILE A 25 -4.95 -18.33 7.23
CA ILE A 25 -4.07 -17.41 7.99
C ILE A 25 -4.45 -17.49 9.47
N GLU A 26 -5.72 -17.26 9.80
CA GLU A 26 -6.23 -17.28 11.18
C GLU A 26 -6.02 -18.63 11.86
N LYS A 27 -6.25 -19.74 11.14
CA LYS A 27 -6.09 -21.09 11.69
C LYS A 27 -4.63 -21.51 11.92
N LYS A 28 -3.68 -20.98 11.15
CA LYS A 28 -2.29 -21.49 11.07
C LYS A 28 -1.22 -20.50 11.53
N THR A 29 -1.62 -19.32 12.02
CA THR A 29 -0.69 -18.29 12.48
C THR A 29 -1.17 -17.68 13.80
N THR A 30 -0.45 -16.66 14.28
CA THR A 30 -0.84 -15.86 15.45
C THR A 30 -1.81 -14.71 15.10
N VAL A 31 -2.29 -14.66 13.86
CA VAL A 31 -3.31 -13.70 13.43
C VAL A 31 -4.66 -14.18 13.94
N ALA A 32 -5.30 -13.38 14.79
CA ALA A 32 -6.64 -13.64 15.29
C ALA A 32 -7.73 -13.08 14.37
N HIS A 33 -7.42 -11.96 13.71
CA HIS A 33 -8.35 -11.27 12.83
C HIS A 33 -7.63 -10.82 11.55
N ALA A 34 -7.96 -11.45 10.43
CA ALA A 34 -7.48 -11.03 9.10
C ALA A 34 -8.64 -10.45 8.30
N THR A 35 -8.48 -9.24 7.77
CA THR A 35 -9.50 -8.60 6.92
C THR A 35 -8.90 -8.05 5.65
N ASN A 36 -9.70 -7.94 4.59
CA ASN A 36 -9.27 -7.49 3.27
C ASN A 36 -9.95 -6.16 2.88
N PRO A 37 -9.30 -5.00 3.01
CA PRO A 37 -9.84 -3.72 2.55
C PRO A 37 -10.20 -3.68 1.06
N LEU A 38 -9.52 -4.47 0.21
CA LEU A 38 -9.90 -4.59 -1.21
C LEU A 38 -11.22 -5.35 -1.43
N ASP A 39 -11.85 -5.86 -0.38
CA ASP A 39 -13.17 -6.46 -0.43
C ASP A 39 -14.21 -5.49 0.14
N TYR A 40 -14.19 -5.26 1.44
CA TYR A 40 -15.22 -4.47 2.10
C TYR A 40 -15.18 -2.96 1.84
N ALA A 41 -14.02 -2.40 1.47
CA ALA A 41 -13.84 -1.00 1.07
C ALA A 41 -13.60 -0.87 -0.46
N TRP A 42 -14.08 -1.83 -1.23
CA TRP A 42 -13.86 -1.93 -2.67
C TRP A 42 -14.28 -0.67 -3.45
N GLN A 43 -15.42 -0.09 -3.11
CA GLN A 43 -15.92 1.12 -3.78
C GLN A 43 -14.99 2.32 -3.59
N HIS A 44 -14.35 2.46 -2.43
CA HIS A 44 -13.33 3.48 -2.22
C HIS A 44 -12.06 3.18 -3.03
N HIS A 45 -11.65 1.90 -3.10
CA HIS A 45 -10.47 1.50 -3.86
C HIS A 45 -10.67 1.71 -5.37
N ILE A 46 -11.82 1.37 -5.91
CA ILE A 46 -12.17 1.66 -7.32
C ILE A 46 -12.07 3.16 -7.61
N GLN A 47 -12.62 4.00 -6.74
CA GLN A 47 -12.52 5.45 -6.91
C GLN A 47 -11.06 5.91 -6.96
N TYR A 48 -10.20 5.35 -6.09
CA TYR A 48 -8.77 5.63 -6.09
C TYR A 48 -8.12 5.26 -7.43
N LEU A 49 -8.36 4.04 -7.92
CA LEU A 49 -7.82 3.57 -9.21
C LEU A 49 -8.36 4.39 -10.38
N THR A 50 -9.66 4.64 -10.42
CA THR A 50 -10.33 5.36 -11.52
C THR A 50 -9.86 6.80 -11.60
N LYS A 51 -9.71 7.46 -10.46
CA LYS A 51 -9.35 8.87 -10.42
C LYS A 51 -7.86 9.09 -10.67
N TRP A 52 -7.00 8.19 -10.19
CA TRP A 52 -5.59 8.44 -10.08
C TRP A 52 -4.69 7.43 -10.80
N GLY A 53 -5.18 6.26 -11.17
CA GLY A 53 -4.38 5.19 -11.76
C GLY A 53 -3.92 5.40 -13.20
N GLY A 54 -4.55 6.31 -13.95
CA GLY A 54 -4.30 6.53 -15.39
C GLY A 54 -3.56 7.81 -15.74
N LEU A 55 -2.92 8.48 -14.77
CA LEU A 55 -2.33 9.81 -14.96
C LEU A 55 -0.86 9.80 -15.39
N GLY A 56 -0.26 8.64 -15.64
CA GLY A 56 1.08 8.53 -16.24
C GLY A 56 2.24 8.50 -15.25
N ALA A 57 1.98 8.20 -13.98
CA ALA A 57 3.05 8.00 -13.00
C ALA A 57 4.07 6.95 -13.46
N THR A 58 5.36 7.26 -13.38
CA THR A 58 6.46 6.33 -13.66
C THR A 58 7.17 5.84 -12.40
N THR A 59 6.87 6.43 -11.25
CA THR A 59 7.43 6.03 -9.94
C THR A 59 6.34 5.44 -9.04
N LEU A 60 6.60 4.26 -8.47
CA LEU A 60 5.72 3.59 -7.51
C LEU A 60 6.29 3.70 -6.09
N LEU A 61 5.54 4.32 -5.17
CA LEU A 61 5.80 4.23 -3.74
C LEU A 61 5.12 2.97 -3.19
N LEU A 62 5.92 1.99 -2.79
CA LEU A 62 5.42 0.69 -2.33
C LEU A 62 5.46 0.60 -0.80
N GLY A 63 4.29 0.46 -0.18
CA GLY A 63 4.13 0.14 1.24
C GLY A 63 4.07 -1.36 1.52
N MET A 64 3.92 -1.73 2.79
CA MET A 64 3.86 -3.12 3.23
C MET A 64 2.44 -3.67 3.22
N ASN A 65 1.62 -3.30 4.20
CA ASN A 65 0.25 -3.75 4.40
C ASN A 65 -0.59 -2.68 5.13
N PRO A 66 -1.93 -2.81 5.16
CA PRO A 66 -2.80 -1.85 5.80
C PRO A 66 -2.50 -1.61 7.28
N GLY A 67 -2.57 -0.33 7.69
CA GLY A 67 -2.75 0.04 9.08
C GLY A 67 -4.25 0.06 9.46
N PRO A 68 -4.59 -0.18 10.75
CA PRO A 68 -5.98 -0.26 11.20
C PRO A 68 -6.74 1.08 11.13
N TRP A 69 -6.04 2.20 11.06
CA TRP A 69 -6.60 3.56 11.05
C TRP A 69 -6.46 4.26 9.68
N GLY A 70 -5.84 3.59 8.71
CA GLY A 70 -5.60 4.09 7.35
C GLY A 70 -6.34 3.28 6.30
N MET A 71 -5.61 2.52 5.48
CA MET A 71 -6.20 1.74 4.39
C MET A 71 -7.30 0.78 4.86
N ALA A 72 -7.25 0.27 6.08
CA ALA A 72 -8.34 -0.54 6.64
C ALA A 72 -9.68 0.20 6.69
N GLN A 73 -9.66 1.52 6.76
CA GLN A 73 -10.86 2.36 6.78
C GLN A 73 -11.20 2.89 5.38
N SER A 74 -10.20 3.34 4.68
CA SER A 74 -10.37 4.08 3.42
C SER A 74 -10.31 3.22 2.15
N GLY A 75 -9.78 2.00 2.22
CA GLY A 75 -9.47 1.20 1.01
C GLY A 75 -8.30 1.76 0.19
N VAL A 76 -7.66 2.84 0.62
CA VAL A 76 -6.59 3.54 -0.11
C VAL A 76 -5.25 3.33 0.59
N PRO A 77 -4.17 2.96 -0.12
CA PRO A 77 -2.85 2.80 0.49
C PRO A 77 -2.39 4.07 1.21
N PHE A 78 -1.96 3.93 2.47
CA PHE A 78 -1.64 5.05 3.38
C PHE A 78 -2.78 6.07 3.56
N GLY A 79 -3.99 5.77 3.12
CA GLY A 79 -5.11 6.70 3.14
C GLY A 79 -5.71 6.85 4.53
N SER A 80 -5.22 7.80 5.36
CA SER A 80 -6.00 8.27 6.50
C SER A 80 -7.32 8.86 6.03
N THR A 81 -8.36 8.86 6.85
CA THR A 81 -9.71 9.22 6.42
C THR A 81 -9.81 10.67 5.93
N ASP A 82 -9.10 11.59 6.58
CA ASP A 82 -9.04 12.99 6.16
C ASP A 82 -8.35 13.14 4.79
N ILE A 83 -7.19 12.54 4.61
CA ILE A 83 -6.46 12.52 3.33
C ILE A 83 -7.33 11.92 2.22
N ALA A 84 -7.96 10.78 2.49
CA ALA A 84 -8.80 10.10 1.50
C ALA A 84 -9.96 11.00 1.03
N LYS A 85 -10.66 11.64 1.96
CA LYS A 85 -11.77 12.55 1.63
C LYS A 85 -11.31 13.85 0.99
N ASN A 86 -10.38 14.56 1.64
CA ASN A 86 -10.12 15.97 1.35
C ASN A 86 -9.06 16.16 0.27
N GLN A 87 -8.03 15.32 0.21
CA GLN A 87 -6.96 15.41 -0.79
C GLN A 87 -7.17 14.44 -1.95
N LEU A 88 -7.43 13.16 -1.67
CA LEU A 88 -7.64 12.15 -2.72
C LEU A 88 -9.07 12.15 -3.29
N LYS A 89 -9.97 12.95 -2.70
CA LYS A 89 -11.35 13.16 -3.20
C LYS A 89 -12.15 11.85 -3.33
N ILE A 90 -11.94 10.93 -2.40
CA ILE A 90 -12.72 9.69 -2.30
C ILE A 90 -14.08 10.02 -1.67
N GLN A 91 -15.14 9.73 -2.39
CA GLN A 91 -16.49 9.94 -1.87
C GLN A 91 -16.86 8.83 -0.90
N PRO A 92 -17.49 9.16 0.25
CA PRO A 92 -17.95 8.17 1.20
C PRO A 92 -18.88 7.14 0.54
N HIS A 93 -18.66 5.88 0.86
CA HIS A 93 -19.50 4.77 0.49
C HIS A 93 -19.68 3.84 1.69
N GLN A 94 -20.87 3.29 1.87
CA GLN A 94 -21.13 2.38 2.98
C GLN A 94 -20.25 1.12 2.85
N LEU A 95 -19.54 0.80 3.92
CA LEU A 95 -18.71 -0.40 3.99
C LEU A 95 -19.53 -1.60 4.48
N THR A 96 -19.21 -2.77 3.98
CA THR A 96 -19.69 -4.02 4.56
C THR A 96 -18.72 -4.44 5.66
N THR A 97 -19.08 -4.26 6.92
CA THR A 97 -18.21 -4.64 8.04
C THR A 97 -17.89 -6.14 8.02
N PRO A 98 -16.62 -6.56 7.94
CA PRO A 98 -16.25 -7.96 7.96
C PRO A 98 -16.67 -8.63 9.28
N LYS A 99 -17.17 -9.86 9.21
CA LYS A 99 -17.61 -10.64 10.39
C LYS A 99 -16.50 -10.86 11.42
N ASN A 100 -15.25 -10.91 10.95
CA ASN A 100 -14.04 -11.11 11.75
C ASN A 100 -13.29 -9.82 12.06
N ALA A 101 -13.93 -8.64 11.96
CA ALA A 101 -13.33 -7.39 12.39
C ALA A 101 -12.96 -7.43 13.88
N HIS A 102 -11.78 -6.90 14.22
CA HIS A 102 -11.28 -6.91 15.60
C HIS A 102 -12.04 -5.88 16.45
N PRO A 103 -12.60 -6.21 17.63
CA PRO A 103 -13.45 -5.30 18.43
C PRO A 103 -12.71 -4.02 18.87
N LYS A 104 -11.39 -4.08 19.12
CA LYS A 104 -10.56 -2.90 19.45
C LYS A 104 -10.11 -2.10 18.21
N ARG A 105 -10.43 -2.54 17.01
CA ARG A 105 -10.08 -1.92 15.73
C ARG A 105 -11.29 -1.92 14.81
N PRO A 106 -12.36 -1.20 15.19
CA PRO A 106 -13.59 -1.18 14.42
C PRO A 106 -13.34 -0.62 13.01
N ILE A 107 -14.08 -1.15 12.06
CA ILE A 107 -14.11 -0.64 10.68
C ILE A 107 -15.31 0.29 10.56
N VAL A 108 -15.05 1.57 10.51
CA VAL A 108 -16.04 2.66 10.48
C VAL A 108 -16.11 3.29 9.08
N GLY A 109 -15.03 3.15 8.31
CA GLY A 109 -14.91 3.79 7.01
C GLY A 109 -14.38 5.21 7.10
N LEU A 110 -14.81 6.06 6.18
CA LEU A 110 -14.32 7.44 6.08
C LEU A 110 -14.81 8.36 7.20
N ASP A 111 -15.75 7.92 8.02
CA ASP A 111 -16.26 8.68 9.16
C ASP A 111 -15.41 8.50 10.43
N LEU A 112 -14.36 7.66 10.36
CA LEU A 112 -13.44 7.53 11.49
C LEU A 112 -12.68 8.84 11.73
N GLU A 113 -12.80 9.39 12.94
CA GLU A 113 -12.10 10.63 13.32
C GLU A 113 -10.60 10.42 13.53
N ARG A 114 -10.22 9.22 14.01
CA ARG A 114 -8.82 8.89 14.27
C ARG A 114 -8.03 8.78 12.97
N GLN A 115 -6.95 9.54 12.90
CA GLN A 115 -6.10 9.58 11.71
C GLN A 115 -4.89 8.63 11.81
N GLU A 116 -4.47 8.09 10.67
CA GLU A 116 -3.24 7.33 10.55
C GLU A 116 -2.06 8.28 10.30
N ILE A 117 -1.15 8.37 11.27
CA ILE A 117 -0.02 9.32 11.21
C ILE A 117 0.92 9.01 10.03
N SER A 118 1.18 7.74 9.72
CA SER A 118 2.04 7.39 8.59
C SER A 118 1.47 7.85 7.26
N GLY A 119 0.17 7.70 7.07
CA GLY A 119 -0.54 8.14 5.88
C GLY A 119 -0.58 9.65 5.77
N GLN A 120 -0.90 10.35 6.87
CA GLN A 120 -0.87 11.81 6.89
C GLN A 120 0.51 12.34 6.50
N ARG A 121 1.59 11.82 7.11
CA ARG A 121 2.96 12.25 6.80
C ARG A 121 3.30 12.03 5.31
N LEU A 122 3.03 10.83 4.78
CA LEU A 122 3.39 10.50 3.40
C LEU A 122 2.64 11.38 2.40
N TRP A 123 1.32 11.41 2.50
CA TRP A 123 0.49 12.15 1.56
C TRP A 123 0.69 13.67 1.67
N SER A 124 0.75 14.23 2.90
CA SER A 124 1.05 15.66 3.06
C SER A 124 2.37 16.03 2.39
N LEU A 125 3.42 15.19 2.56
CA LEU A 125 4.70 15.43 1.89
C LEU A 125 4.57 15.40 0.37
N MET A 126 3.78 14.48 -0.20
CA MET A 126 3.58 14.41 -1.66
C MET A 126 2.83 15.63 -2.18
N PHE A 127 1.78 16.07 -1.48
CA PHE A 127 1.05 17.28 -1.87
C PHE A 127 1.86 18.56 -1.66
N ASP A 128 2.65 18.65 -0.59
CA ASP A 128 3.57 19.77 -0.36
C ASP A 128 4.64 19.88 -1.48
N HIS A 129 5.14 18.73 -1.96
CA HIS A 129 6.20 18.67 -2.96
C HIS A 129 5.70 18.89 -4.40
N TYR A 130 4.57 18.29 -4.76
CA TYR A 130 4.04 18.31 -6.12
C TYR A 130 2.87 19.29 -6.34
N GLY A 131 2.24 19.77 -5.26
CA GLY A 131 1.11 20.69 -5.31
C GLY A 131 -0.24 19.99 -5.35
N ASP A 132 -0.84 19.83 -6.52
CA ASP A 132 -2.17 19.24 -6.68
C ASP A 132 -2.17 17.75 -7.00
N GLY A 133 -3.34 17.11 -6.87
CA GLY A 133 -3.47 15.67 -7.09
C GLY A 133 -3.11 15.21 -8.51
N LYS A 134 -3.36 16.00 -9.54
CA LYS A 134 -2.99 15.62 -10.91
C LYS A 134 -1.48 15.58 -11.05
N THR A 135 -0.78 16.57 -10.52
CA THR A 135 0.68 16.64 -10.53
C THR A 135 1.28 15.51 -9.67
N VAL A 136 0.73 15.24 -8.49
CA VAL A 136 1.16 14.08 -7.68
C VAL A 136 1.08 12.80 -8.50
N PHE A 137 -0.08 12.47 -9.06
CA PHE A 137 -0.32 11.19 -9.72
C PHE A 137 0.16 11.09 -11.18
N SER A 138 0.64 12.16 -11.76
CA SER A 138 1.45 12.10 -12.99
C SER A 138 2.93 11.77 -12.71
N ASN A 139 3.39 11.90 -11.47
CA ASN A 139 4.76 11.57 -11.06
C ASN A 139 4.86 10.28 -10.26
N ILE A 140 3.97 10.10 -9.27
CA ILE A 140 4.01 8.94 -8.36
C ILE A 140 2.65 8.24 -8.26
N PHE A 141 2.68 6.94 -8.03
CA PHE A 141 1.53 6.17 -7.58
C PHE A 141 1.86 5.46 -6.27
N VAL A 142 0.87 5.25 -5.40
CA VAL A 142 1.09 4.61 -4.09
C VAL A 142 0.34 3.28 -4.04
N LEU A 143 1.02 2.23 -3.59
CA LEU A 143 0.48 0.88 -3.47
C LEU A 143 0.96 0.21 -2.18
N ASN A 144 0.16 -0.66 -1.57
CA ASN A 144 0.62 -1.61 -0.58
C ASN A 144 0.87 -2.97 -1.24
N HIS A 145 1.99 -3.62 -0.91
CA HIS A 145 2.35 -4.94 -1.42
C HIS A 145 1.31 -5.99 -1.03
N CYS A 146 0.97 -6.09 0.27
CA CYS A 146 -0.06 -6.99 0.78
C CYS A 146 -1.31 -6.18 1.15
N PRO A 147 -2.51 -6.54 0.67
CA PRO A 147 -3.72 -5.80 0.98
C PRO A 147 -4.36 -6.17 2.32
N LEU A 148 -3.88 -7.22 3.00
CA LEU A 148 -4.51 -7.73 4.21
C LEU A 148 -4.12 -6.94 5.46
N LEU A 149 -5.12 -6.53 6.25
CA LEU A 149 -4.92 -6.15 7.64
C LEU A 149 -4.85 -7.41 8.49
N LEU A 150 -3.76 -7.58 9.23
CA LEU A 150 -3.47 -8.78 10.02
C LEU A 150 -3.31 -8.39 11.49
N LEU A 151 -4.28 -8.74 12.32
CA LEU A 151 -4.31 -8.35 13.74
C LEU A 151 -4.18 -9.57 14.65
N GLY A 152 -3.33 -9.45 15.66
CA GLY A 152 -3.30 -10.42 16.77
C GLY A 152 -4.43 -10.16 17.78
N GLU A 153 -4.62 -11.04 18.75
CA GLU A 153 -5.63 -10.97 19.81
C GLU A 153 -5.69 -9.62 20.55
N SER A 154 -4.55 -8.94 20.73
CA SER A 154 -4.50 -7.63 21.37
C SER A 154 -4.94 -6.48 20.47
N GLY A 155 -5.16 -6.73 19.18
CA GLY A 155 -5.35 -5.70 18.14
C GLY A 155 -4.04 -5.08 17.66
N LYS A 156 -2.89 -5.72 17.94
CA LYS A 156 -1.59 -5.33 17.38
C LYS A 156 -1.55 -5.70 15.90
N ASN A 157 -1.14 -4.75 15.05
CA ASN A 157 -0.91 -5.02 13.63
C ASN A 157 0.32 -5.94 13.47
N LEU A 158 0.13 -7.06 12.78
CA LEU A 158 1.17 -8.01 12.44
C LEU A 158 1.58 -7.80 10.99
N THR A 159 2.87 -8.02 10.71
CA THR A 159 3.40 -7.81 9.36
C THR A 159 3.58 -9.15 8.65
N PRO A 160 3.39 -9.20 7.32
CA PRO A 160 3.45 -10.46 6.56
C PRO A 160 4.77 -11.22 6.70
N ASP A 161 5.89 -10.53 6.94
CA ASP A 161 7.23 -11.12 7.12
C ASP A 161 7.45 -11.76 8.49
N ASN A 162 6.65 -11.41 9.48
CA ASN A 162 6.71 -11.97 10.83
C ASN A 162 5.83 -13.24 11.01
N LEU A 163 5.17 -13.67 9.94
CA LEU A 163 4.30 -14.83 9.97
C LEU A 163 4.96 -16.06 9.31
N PRO A 164 4.52 -17.29 9.66
CA PRO A 164 5.10 -18.52 9.11
C PRO A 164 5.10 -18.55 7.57
N GLN A 165 6.27 -18.75 6.99
CA GLN A 165 6.44 -18.80 5.54
C GLN A 165 5.62 -19.90 4.86
N SER A 166 5.37 -21.02 5.54
CA SER A 166 4.50 -22.10 5.03
C SER A 166 3.06 -21.64 4.74
N VAL A 167 2.60 -20.59 5.42
CA VAL A 167 1.28 -19.98 5.20
C VAL A 167 1.38 -18.79 4.26
N MET A 168 2.37 -17.93 4.47
CA MET A 168 2.47 -16.65 3.76
C MET A 168 3.05 -16.74 2.34
N LYS A 169 3.87 -17.75 2.04
CA LYS A 169 4.51 -17.89 0.71
C LYS A 169 3.54 -17.80 -0.48
N PRO A 170 2.38 -18.52 -0.51
CA PRO A 170 1.45 -18.38 -1.62
C PRO A 170 0.77 -17.00 -1.68
N ILE A 171 0.52 -16.38 -0.52
CA ILE A 171 -0.09 -15.04 -0.44
C ILE A 171 0.88 -14.00 -0.96
N LEU A 172 2.13 -14.05 -0.51
CA LEU A 172 3.19 -13.16 -0.98
C LEU A 172 3.47 -13.33 -2.48
N ALA A 173 3.36 -14.56 -3.00
CA ALA A 173 3.49 -14.79 -4.45
C ALA A 173 2.34 -14.16 -5.25
N ALA A 174 1.11 -14.17 -4.73
CA ALA A 174 -0.01 -13.46 -5.34
C ALA A 174 0.17 -11.94 -5.27
N CYS A 175 0.68 -11.42 -4.15
CA CYS A 175 1.03 -10.00 -4.02
C CYS A 175 2.15 -9.59 -4.98
N ASP A 176 3.19 -10.42 -5.15
CA ASP A 176 4.27 -10.20 -6.12
C ASP A 176 3.74 -10.21 -7.57
N LYS A 177 2.79 -11.13 -7.88
CA LYS A 177 2.11 -11.15 -9.19
C LYS A 177 1.38 -9.83 -9.44
N HIS A 178 0.59 -9.38 -8.47
CA HIS A 178 -0.14 -8.11 -8.57
C HIS A 178 0.80 -6.92 -8.72
N LEU A 179 1.88 -6.85 -7.94
CA LEU A 179 2.90 -5.80 -8.07
C LEU A 179 3.46 -5.74 -9.50
N LYS A 180 3.77 -6.90 -10.10
CA LYS A 180 4.26 -6.98 -11.49
C LYS A 180 3.21 -6.49 -12.48
N GLN A 181 1.94 -6.91 -12.31
CA GLN A 181 0.84 -6.44 -13.15
C GLN A 181 0.71 -4.92 -13.10
N VAL A 182 0.69 -4.31 -11.90
CA VAL A 182 0.61 -2.85 -11.74
C VAL A 182 1.79 -2.14 -12.42
N VAL A 183 3.01 -2.65 -12.25
CA VAL A 183 4.22 -2.10 -12.87
C VAL A 183 4.16 -2.16 -14.39
N ASP A 184 3.66 -3.25 -14.95
CA ASP A 184 3.54 -3.41 -16.40
C ASP A 184 2.39 -2.56 -16.97
N ILE A 185 1.23 -2.55 -16.34
CA ILE A 185 0.03 -1.80 -16.76
C ILE A 185 0.30 -0.28 -16.75
N MET A 186 0.93 0.23 -15.69
CA MET A 186 1.19 1.66 -15.54
C MET A 186 2.48 2.13 -16.23
N GLY A 187 3.32 1.22 -16.71
CA GLY A 187 4.62 1.59 -17.27
C GLY A 187 5.62 2.07 -16.21
N ILE A 188 5.50 1.62 -14.96
CA ILE A 188 6.40 2.03 -13.86
C ILE A 188 7.85 1.67 -14.19
N GLU A 189 8.73 2.66 -14.07
CA GLU A 189 10.18 2.54 -14.32
C GLU A 189 10.97 2.42 -13.01
N ARG A 190 10.35 2.88 -11.91
CA ARG A 190 11.02 2.98 -10.62
C ARG A 190 10.10 2.60 -9.47
N ILE A 191 10.60 1.74 -8.55
CA ILE A 191 9.93 1.43 -7.29
C ILE A 191 10.73 2.00 -6.13
N ILE A 192 10.08 2.79 -5.27
CA ILE A 192 10.64 3.24 -4.01
C ILE A 192 9.91 2.50 -2.89
N GLY A 193 10.58 1.55 -2.26
CA GLY A 193 10.06 0.89 -1.07
C GLY A 193 9.97 1.85 0.11
N VAL A 194 8.76 2.08 0.63
CA VAL A 194 8.55 2.83 1.87
C VAL A 194 8.91 1.93 3.04
N GLY A 195 10.21 1.90 3.37
CA GLY A 195 10.81 0.99 4.33
C GLY A 195 11.36 -0.30 3.71
N LYS A 196 12.20 -0.98 4.49
CA LYS A 196 13.02 -2.13 4.06
C LYS A 196 12.23 -3.36 3.60
N TYR A 197 11.05 -3.61 4.18
CA TYR A 197 10.19 -4.70 3.73
C TYR A 197 9.81 -4.54 2.26
N ALA A 198 9.31 -3.37 1.89
CA ALA A 198 8.81 -3.11 0.55
C ALA A 198 9.95 -3.15 -0.49
N GLU A 199 11.11 -2.58 -0.17
CA GLU A 199 12.33 -2.71 -0.99
C GLU A 199 12.68 -4.18 -1.23
N LYS A 200 12.79 -4.98 -0.16
CA LYS A 200 13.12 -6.41 -0.23
C LYS A 200 12.13 -7.16 -1.10
N ARG A 201 10.81 -6.91 -0.94
CA ARG A 201 9.78 -7.60 -1.73
C ARG A 201 9.85 -7.22 -3.20
N ALA A 202 10.02 -5.94 -3.51
CA ALA A 202 10.21 -5.49 -4.89
C ALA A 202 11.45 -6.13 -5.53
N LYS A 203 12.60 -6.11 -4.85
CA LYS A 203 13.82 -6.77 -5.35
C LYS A 203 13.61 -8.27 -5.63
N LEU A 204 12.91 -8.98 -4.76
CA LEU A 204 12.58 -10.39 -4.98
C LEU A 204 11.63 -10.58 -6.16
N ALA A 205 10.58 -9.77 -6.27
CA ALA A 205 9.60 -9.87 -7.34
C ALA A 205 10.23 -9.67 -8.72
N PHE A 206 11.12 -8.70 -8.87
CA PHE A 206 11.76 -8.36 -10.14
C PHE A 206 13.17 -8.97 -10.32
N LYS A 207 13.58 -9.87 -9.41
CA LYS A 207 14.91 -10.50 -9.41
C LYS A 207 16.04 -9.47 -9.57
N ALA A 208 15.89 -8.33 -8.88
CA ALA A 208 16.84 -7.25 -8.97
C ALA A 208 18.18 -7.61 -8.32
N ASP A 209 19.24 -7.04 -8.83
CA ASP A 209 20.58 -7.14 -8.27
C ASP A 209 20.74 -6.39 -6.93
N LYS A 210 21.93 -6.44 -6.36
CA LYS A 210 22.25 -5.75 -5.09
C LYS A 210 22.05 -4.23 -5.17
N ASN A 211 22.22 -3.65 -6.35
CA ASN A 211 22.08 -2.21 -6.60
C ASN A 211 20.61 -1.80 -6.88
N GLY A 212 19.70 -2.78 -7.01
CA GLY A 212 18.29 -2.53 -7.26
C GLY A 212 17.89 -2.50 -8.74
N HIS A 213 18.76 -2.94 -9.64
CA HIS A 213 18.42 -3.06 -11.06
C HIS A 213 17.76 -4.41 -11.33
N GLY A 214 16.54 -4.37 -11.84
CA GLY A 214 15.73 -5.53 -12.20
C GLY A 214 15.08 -5.37 -13.57
N LYS A 215 14.31 -6.39 -13.98
CA LYS A 215 13.57 -6.37 -15.25
C LYS A 215 12.14 -6.82 -15.06
N THR A 216 11.25 -6.21 -15.82
CA THR A 216 9.88 -6.66 -15.97
C THR A 216 9.81 -7.93 -16.82
N ALA A 217 8.64 -8.57 -16.90
CA ALA A 217 8.48 -9.80 -17.68
C ALA A 217 8.75 -9.62 -19.18
N ASN A 218 8.48 -8.43 -19.72
CA ASN A 218 8.74 -8.05 -21.10
C ASN A 218 10.14 -7.43 -21.33
N GLY A 219 11.03 -7.53 -20.34
CA GLY A 219 12.45 -7.13 -20.46
C GLY A 219 12.74 -5.64 -20.20
N ARG A 220 11.73 -4.84 -19.87
CA ARG A 220 11.93 -3.42 -19.55
C ARG A 220 12.72 -3.27 -18.24
N GLU A 221 13.71 -2.40 -18.23
CA GLU A 221 14.51 -2.09 -17.03
C GLU A 221 13.63 -1.41 -15.96
N ILE A 222 13.91 -1.75 -14.70
CA ILE A 222 13.28 -1.13 -13.54
C ILE A 222 14.31 -0.91 -12.43
N THR A 223 14.25 0.23 -11.77
CA THR A 223 15.09 0.54 -10.61
C THR A 223 14.31 0.43 -9.30
N ILE A 224 14.95 -0.11 -8.28
CA ILE A 224 14.34 -0.34 -6.96
C ILE A 224 15.23 0.26 -5.89
N THR A 225 14.68 1.24 -5.17
CA THR A 225 15.34 1.94 -4.07
C THR A 225 14.47 1.90 -2.81
N THR A 226 14.87 2.58 -1.75
CA THR A 226 14.12 2.66 -0.50
C THR A 226 14.18 4.05 0.10
N CYS A 227 13.11 4.48 0.73
CA CYS A 227 13.07 5.62 1.64
C CYS A 227 12.68 5.18 3.05
N TRP A 228 12.85 6.08 4.02
CA TRP A 228 12.48 5.78 5.40
C TRP A 228 10.97 5.71 5.58
N HIS A 229 10.52 4.75 6.39
CA HIS A 229 9.10 4.58 6.68
C HIS A 229 8.59 5.70 7.60
N PRO A 230 7.45 6.34 7.32
CA PRO A 230 6.89 7.48 8.07
C PRO A 230 6.30 7.13 9.44
N SER A 231 6.40 5.89 9.90
CA SER A 231 5.79 5.44 11.15
C SER A 231 6.29 6.23 12.35
N PRO A 232 5.40 6.67 13.26
CA PRO A 232 5.80 7.30 14.52
C PRO A 232 6.60 6.36 15.43
N ALA A 233 6.54 5.05 15.21
CA ALA A 233 7.37 4.07 15.90
C ALA A 233 8.81 3.99 15.34
N SER A 234 9.09 4.62 14.20
CA SER A 234 10.44 4.66 13.61
C SER A 234 11.23 5.84 14.18
N PRO A 235 12.37 5.59 14.85
CA PRO A 235 13.24 6.68 15.33
C PRO A 235 13.68 7.63 14.20
N LEU A 236 13.93 7.11 12.99
CA LEU A 236 14.33 7.90 11.84
C LEU A 236 13.23 8.86 11.36
N ALA A 237 11.97 8.47 11.53
CA ALA A 237 10.84 9.30 11.11
C ALA A 237 10.55 10.48 12.07
N ASN A 238 11.15 10.45 13.26
CA ASN A 238 10.91 11.48 14.29
C ASN A 238 12.14 12.37 14.54
N ARG A 239 13.27 12.11 13.86
CA ARG A 239 14.47 12.95 14.01
C ARG A 239 14.20 14.35 13.50
N ASN A 240 14.67 15.35 14.27
CA ASN A 240 14.46 16.77 13.96
C ASN A 240 13.00 17.07 13.62
N ASP A 241 12.07 16.61 14.47
CA ASP A 241 10.61 16.77 14.30
C ASP A 241 10.08 16.30 12.94
N GLY A 242 10.74 15.28 12.37
CA GLY A 242 10.38 14.69 11.09
C GLY A 242 11.05 15.33 9.86
N ALA A 243 11.85 16.38 10.04
CA ALA A 243 12.55 17.05 8.94
C ALA A 243 13.53 16.12 8.22
N ASP A 244 14.29 15.30 8.96
CA ASP A 244 15.24 14.35 8.38
C ASP A 244 14.52 13.30 7.52
N TRP A 245 13.34 12.84 7.96
CA TRP A 245 12.52 11.92 7.18
C TRP A 245 12.03 12.58 5.88
N ARG A 246 11.52 13.81 5.96
CA ARG A 246 11.07 14.56 4.77
C ARG A 246 12.21 14.71 3.76
N ASN A 247 13.38 15.14 4.22
CA ASN A 247 14.56 15.30 3.38
C ASN A 247 15.01 13.97 2.75
N ASN A 248 14.98 12.86 3.52
CA ASN A 248 15.30 11.54 2.97
C ASN A 248 14.33 11.14 1.85
N VAL A 249 13.01 11.29 2.05
CA VAL A 249 12.02 10.92 1.03
C VAL A 249 12.19 11.77 -0.22
N ILE A 250 12.32 13.09 -0.08
CA ILE A 250 12.50 14.01 -1.23
C ILE A 250 13.80 13.70 -1.97
N SER A 251 14.92 13.56 -1.26
CA SER A 251 16.20 13.18 -1.88
C SER A 251 16.10 11.90 -2.69
N VAL A 252 15.38 10.88 -2.16
CA VAL A 252 15.16 9.64 -2.92
C VAL A 252 14.24 9.86 -4.11
N LEU A 253 13.22 10.71 -4.03
CA LEU A 253 12.33 11.03 -5.15
C LEU A 253 13.06 11.77 -6.28
N GLU A 254 13.95 12.70 -5.97
CA GLU A 254 14.67 13.54 -6.94
C GLU A 254 15.87 12.86 -7.57
N ASN A 255 16.53 11.92 -6.88
CA ASN A 255 17.63 11.12 -7.42
C ASN A 255 17.08 10.07 -8.41
N ARG A 256 17.05 10.44 -9.69
CA ARG A 256 16.64 9.58 -10.81
C ARG A 256 17.78 8.69 -11.31
#